data_74e922800ed4de28fdf3acee892f3f70
#
_entry.id   74e922800ed4de28fdf3acee892f3f70
#
_cell.length_a   1.000
_cell.length_b   1.000
_cell.length_c   1.000
_cell.angle_alpha   90.00
_cell.angle_beta   90.00
_cell.angle_gamma   90.00
#
_symmetry.space_group_name_H-M   'P 1'
#
loop_
_entity.id
_entity.type
_entity.pdbx_description
1 polymer ?
#
loop_
_entity_poly.entity_id
_entity_poly.type
_entity_poly.pdbx_seq_one_letter_code
_entity_poly.pdbx_strand_id
1 'polypeptide(L)'
;VDLASLAIFRTVAREQSITRAAQLLGRVPSNVTTRIQQLEAEIGVPLFQRDRKAMTLTAEGVAYLDYADRILNLAEEAQQLVNPKEPAGTLRVGSMESTVAARLPLPLAEFNAKWPEVTIDLSTAPTRQLVDALLTHRIDCALIALPPGAAWFGADEVATTPLFREELVLLLPPGHPEIERAEEIKPRALAAFAPGCTYRFLAEEWVTDGGTRSARLQFQEVRSYHAMIALTAAGTCFSLLPRSVLDLVPEAGRFTIKPLMTIETCLAERPGFKTPAVLQFRKTLRAFSDIAESPDAPQ
;
A
#
# COMPACT_ATOMS: atom_id res chain seq x y z
N VAL A 1 -20.59 1.53 23.74
CA VAL A 1 -20.18 1.84 22.36
C VAL A 1 -20.82 0.84 21.42
N ASP A 2 -21.44 1.29 20.33
CA ASP A 2 -22.04 0.48 19.29
C ASP A 2 -21.44 0.79 17.90
N LEU A 3 -21.63 -0.12 16.91
CA LEU A 3 -21.10 0.04 15.56
C LEU A 3 -21.64 1.30 14.85
N ALA A 4 -22.88 1.70 15.16
CA ALA A 4 -23.47 2.91 14.58
C ALA A 4 -22.77 4.18 15.09
N SER A 5 -22.41 4.24 16.37
CA SER A 5 -21.63 5.33 16.95
C SER A 5 -20.20 5.40 16.36
N LEU A 6 -19.56 4.23 16.15
CA LEU A 6 -18.25 4.17 15.47
C LEU A 6 -18.34 4.65 14.02
N ALA A 7 -19.38 4.24 13.28
CA ALA A 7 -19.58 4.69 11.90
C ALA A 7 -19.81 6.20 11.80
N ILE A 8 -20.58 6.78 12.73
CA ILE A 8 -20.78 8.23 12.83
C ILE A 8 -19.46 8.93 13.13
N PHE A 9 -18.70 8.45 14.11
CA PHE A 9 -17.40 9.01 14.49
C PHE A 9 -16.42 9.00 13.30
N ARG A 10 -16.27 7.85 12.61
CA ARG A 10 -15.45 7.70 11.42
C ARG A 10 -15.83 8.70 10.32
N THR A 11 -17.12 8.84 10.05
CA THR A 11 -17.60 9.75 9.00
C THR A 11 -17.33 11.22 9.37
N VAL A 12 -17.55 11.63 10.62
CA VAL A 12 -17.24 12.98 11.08
C VAL A 12 -15.73 13.26 11.01
N ALA A 13 -14.89 12.29 11.37
CA ALA A 13 -13.44 12.41 11.30
C ALA A 13 -12.94 12.62 9.87
N ARG A 14 -13.48 11.87 8.90
CA ARG A 14 -13.14 11.99 7.48
C ARG A 14 -13.62 13.29 6.86
N GLU A 15 -14.85 13.68 7.14
CA GLU A 15 -15.47 14.90 6.59
C GLU A 15 -15.03 16.18 7.28
N GLN A 16 -14.50 16.09 8.50
CA GLN A 16 -14.17 17.22 9.37
C GLN A 16 -15.34 18.21 9.52
N SER A 17 -16.58 17.73 9.34
CA SER A 17 -17.81 18.50 9.30
C SER A 17 -19.01 17.69 9.73
N ILE A 18 -19.67 18.10 10.80
CA ILE A 18 -20.93 17.49 11.27
C ILE A 18 -22.01 17.55 10.19
N THR A 19 -22.13 18.67 9.49
CA THR A 19 -23.18 18.84 8.46
C THR A 19 -22.97 17.89 7.28
N ARG A 20 -21.74 17.80 6.76
CA ARG A 20 -21.42 16.87 5.65
C ARG A 20 -21.57 15.42 6.08
N ALA A 21 -21.08 15.07 7.26
CA ALA A 21 -21.24 13.73 7.81
C ALA A 21 -22.73 13.35 7.98
N ALA A 22 -23.55 14.28 8.46
CA ALA A 22 -24.99 14.07 8.61
C ALA A 22 -25.67 13.81 7.25
N GLN A 23 -25.32 14.57 6.22
CA GLN A 23 -25.83 14.37 4.85
C GLN A 23 -25.46 12.98 4.32
N LEU A 24 -24.20 12.57 4.43
CA LEU A 24 -23.72 11.25 3.98
C LEU A 24 -24.40 10.10 4.73
N LEU A 25 -24.68 10.28 6.01
CA LEU A 25 -25.33 9.28 6.87
C LEU A 25 -26.86 9.29 6.79
N GLY A 26 -27.48 10.19 6.02
CA GLY A 26 -28.93 10.37 5.98
C GLY A 26 -29.54 10.75 7.33
N ARG A 27 -28.81 11.56 8.14
CA ARG A 27 -29.22 11.95 9.51
C ARG A 27 -29.29 13.48 9.63
N VAL A 28 -29.94 13.94 10.70
CA VAL A 28 -29.90 15.38 11.04
C VAL A 28 -28.63 15.71 11.84
N PRO A 29 -28.04 16.92 11.66
CA PRO A 29 -26.79 17.30 12.33
C PRO A 29 -26.83 17.22 13.86
N SER A 30 -27.98 17.53 14.48
CA SER A 30 -28.15 17.41 15.94
C SER A 30 -28.00 15.97 16.44
N ASN A 31 -28.52 14.99 15.69
CA ASN A 31 -28.38 13.57 16.03
C ASN A 31 -26.90 13.15 15.98
N VAL A 32 -26.16 13.56 14.93
CA VAL A 32 -24.73 13.28 14.80
C VAL A 32 -23.96 13.89 15.98
N THR A 33 -24.23 15.16 16.31
CA THR A 33 -23.59 15.85 17.44
C THR A 33 -23.85 15.11 18.76
N THR A 34 -25.10 14.76 19.03
CA THR A 34 -25.47 14.04 20.27
C THR A 34 -24.75 12.69 20.36
N ARG A 35 -24.67 11.93 19.26
CA ARG A 35 -23.99 10.64 19.23
C ARG A 35 -22.48 10.76 19.47
N ILE A 36 -21.80 11.78 18.90
CA ILE A 36 -20.40 12.05 19.19
C ILE A 36 -20.20 12.40 20.67
N GLN A 37 -21.05 13.25 21.24
CA GLN A 37 -20.96 13.61 22.67
C GLN A 37 -21.17 12.40 23.59
N GLN A 38 -22.12 11.52 23.26
CA GLN A 38 -22.34 10.28 24.00
C GLN A 38 -21.13 9.36 23.92
N LEU A 39 -20.55 9.20 22.72
CA LEU A 39 -19.34 8.38 22.52
C LEU A 39 -18.17 8.93 23.34
N GLU A 40 -17.91 10.25 23.29
CA GLU A 40 -16.87 10.89 24.09
C GLU A 40 -17.11 10.71 25.60
N ALA A 41 -18.36 10.82 26.05
CA ALA A 41 -18.73 10.61 27.44
C ALA A 41 -18.53 9.15 27.91
N GLU A 42 -18.86 8.16 27.06
CA GLU A 42 -18.63 6.75 27.35
C GLU A 42 -17.13 6.40 27.42
N ILE A 43 -16.30 7.00 26.54
CA ILE A 43 -14.86 6.77 26.51
C ILE A 43 -14.15 7.57 27.60
N GLY A 44 -14.74 8.69 28.04
CA GLY A 44 -14.22 9.55 29.09
C GLY A 44 -13.18 10.60 28.63
N VAL A 45 -12.93 10.71 27.31
CA VAL A 45 -12.01 11.69 26.73
C VAL A 45 -12.60 12.32 25.47
N PRO A 46 -12.29 13.59 25.15
CA PRO A 46 -12.71 14.23 23.91
C PRO A 46 -11.94 13.62 22.73
N LEU A 47 -12.67 13.26 21.68
CA LEU A 47 -12.09 12.74 20.43
C LEU A 47 -11.91 13.84 19.37
N PHE A 48 -12.67 14.95 19.51
CA PHE A 48 -12.57 16.10 18.62
C PHE A 48 -12.19 17.37 19.36
N GLN A 49 -11.35 18.18 18.73
CA GLN A 49 -11.15 19.58 19.10
C GLN A 49 -12.29 20.41 18.50
N ARG A 50 -12.94 21.21 19.33
CA ARG A 50 -14.05 22.08 18.87
C ARG A 50 -13.52 23.44 18.46
N ASP A 51 -12.85 23.52 17.32
CA ASP A 51 -12.58 24.80 16.70
C ASP A 51 -13.81 25.28 15.93
N ARG A 52 -14.05 26.61 15.96
CA ARG A 52 -15.26 27.21 15.38
C ARG A 52 -15.45 26.95 13.87
N LYS A 53 -14.46 26.39 13.18
CA LYS A 53 -14.48 26.20 11.71
C LYS A 53 -14.36 24.75 11.24
N ALA A 54 -13.86 23.83 12.06
CA ALA A 54 -13.67 22.43 11.66
C ALA A 54 -13.69 21.48 12.86
N MET A 55 -14.12 20.24 12.63
CA MET A 55 -14.04 19.12 13.57
C MET A 55 -12.72 18.40 13.35
N THR A 56 -11.66 18.83 14.05
CA THR A 56 -10.35 18.17 13.99
C THR A 56 -10.20 17.15 15.11
N LEU A 57 -9.52 16.05 14.85
CA LEU A 57 -9.28 15.01 15.87
C LEU A 57 -8.28 15.51 16.93
N THR A 58 -8.49 15.06 18.17
CA THR A 58 -7.46 15.10 19.21
C THR A 58 -6.42 14.00 18.97
N ALA A 59 -5.34 13.92 19.74
CA ALA A 59 -4.39 12.80 19.69
C ALA A 59 -5.10 11.48 20.03
N GLU A 60 -5.98 11.49 21.03
CA GLU A 60 -6.83 10.36 21.42
C GLU A 60 -7.81 9.99 20.30
N GLY A 61 -8.39 11.00 19.62
CA GLY A 61 -9.28 10.83 18.48
C GLY A 61 -8.58 10.17 17.31
N VAL A 62 -7.33 10.52 17.01
CA VAL A 62 -6.53 9.86 15.96
C VAL A 62 -6.28 8.39 16.31
N ALA A 63 -5.85 8.12 17.54
CA ALA A 63 -5.63 6.74 18.01
C ALA A 63 -6.94 5.93 17.98
N TYR A 64 -8.04 6.53 18.42
CA TYR A 64 -9.35 5.87 18.45
C TYR A 64 -9.90 5.60 17.05
N LEU A 65 -9.61 6.46 16.08
CA LEU A 65 -10.06 6.29 14.69
C LEU A 65 -9.48 5.00 14.06
N ASP A 66 -8.20 4.71 14.31
CA ASP A 66 -7.58 3.47 13.84
C ASP A 66 -8.35 2.23 14.35
N TYR A 67 -8.69 2.21 15.65
CA TYR A 67 -9.48 1.10 16.22
C TYR A 67 -10.92 1.08 15.71
N ALA A 68 -11.55 2.23 15.55
CA ALA A 68 -12.90 2.31 15.01
C ALA A 68 -12.98 1.78 13.57
N ASP A 69 -12.02 2.13 12.72
CA ASP A 69 -11.92 1.60 11.35
C ASP A 69 -11.74 0.08 11.36
N ARG A 70 -10.86 -0.45 12.20
CA ARG A 70 -10.61 -1.90 12.33
C ARG A 70 -11.85 -2.67 12.78
N ILE A 71 -12.55 -2.18 13.80
CA ILE A 71 -13.78 -2.81 14.31
C ILE A 71 -14.88 -2.81 13.23
N LEU A 72 -15.06 -1.70 12.53
CA LEU A 72 -16.08 -1.58 11.49
C LEU A 72 -15.75 -2.48 10.29
N ASN A 73 -14.48 -2.54 9.88
CA ASN A 73 -14.05 -3.39 8.78
C ASN A 73 -14.19 -4.87 9.12
N LEU A 74 -13.84 -5.28 10.35
CA LEU A 74 -14.01 -6.65 10.82
C LEU A 74 -15.50 -7.06 10.91
N ALA A 75 -16.36 -6.15 11.34
CA ALA A 75 -17.80 -6.39 11.37
C ALA A 75 -18.38 -6.55 9.95
N GLU A 76 -17.93 -5.75 8.99
CA GLU A 76 -18.29 -5.87 7.58
C GLU A 76 -17.81 -7.20 6.99
N GLU A 77 -16.55 -7.59 7.26
CA GLU A 77 -15.98 -8.88 6.88
C GLU A 77 -16.82 -10.06 7.39
N ALA A 78 -17.17 -10.04 8.68
CA ALA A 78 -17.98 -11.09 9.30
C ALA A 78 -19.36 -11.22 8.63
N GLN A 79 -19.99 -10.11 8.28
CA GLN A 79 -21.29 -10.12 7.58
C GLN A 79 -21.17 -10.72 6.17
N GLN A 80 -20.11 -10.35 5.42
CA GLN A 80 -19.88 -10.87 4.08
C GLN A 80 -19.53 -12.36 4.08
N LEU A 81 -18.86 -12.85 5.12
CA LEU A 81 -18.50 -14.26 5.26
C LEU A 81 -19.72 -15.15 5.45
N VAL A 82 -20.66 -14.73 6.32
CA VAL A 82 -21.84 -15.56 6.64
C VAL A 82 -23.01 -15.40 5.66
N ASN A 83 -23.02 -14.32 4.89
CA ASN A 83 -24.04 -14.05 3.87
C ASN A 83 -23.37 -13.52 2.60
N PRO A 84 -22.62 -14.37 1.87
CA PRO A 84 -21.94 -13.96 0.65
C PRO A 84 -22.98 -13.60 -0.43
N LYS A 85 -23.00 -12.34 -0.79
CA LYS A 85 -23.74 -11.81 -1.93
C LYS A 85 -22.83 -11.70 -3.15
N GLU A 86 -23.38 -11.22 -4.26
CA GLU A 86 -22.54 -10.75 -5.37
C GLU A 86 -21.54 -9.69 -4.87
N PRO A 87 -20.35 -9.60 -5.51
CA PRO A 87 -19.36 -8.58 -5.14
C PRO A 87 -19.97 -7.19 -5.15
N ALA A 88 -19.94 -6.52 -4.01
CA ALA A 88 -20.44 -5.16 -3.83
C ALA A 88 -19.76 -4.50 -2.61
N GLY A 89 -19.94 -3.20 -2.45
CA GLY A 89 -19.38 -2.43 -1.34
C GLY A 89 -17.95 -1.98 -1.59
N THR A 90 -17.14 -1.86 -0.55
CA THR A 90 -15.76 -1.35 -0.66
C THR A 90 -14.75 -2.49 -0.62
N LEU A 91 -13.87 -2.55 -1.62
CA LEU A 91 -12.67 -3.38 -1.64
C LEU A 91 -11.45 -2.50 -1.35
N ARG A 92 -10.81 -2.71 -0.21
CA ARG A 92 -9.64 -1.93 0.23
C ARG A 92 -8.36 -2.65 -0.21
N VAL A 93 -7.70 -2.08 -1.21
CA VAL A 93 -6.48 -2.64 -1.80
C VAL A 93 -5.28 -1.81 -1.39
N GLY A 94 -4.32 -2.43 -0.72
CA GLY A 94 -3.01 -1.85 -0.54
C GLY A 94 -2.05 -2.29 -1.65
N SER A 95 -1.13 -1.44 -2.07
CA SER A 95 -0.16 -1.85 -3.10
C SER A 95 1.14 -1.07 -2.99
N MET A 96 2.22 -1.67 -3.45
CA MET A 96 3.43 -0.91 -3.76
C MET A 96 3.14 0.05 -4.92
N GLU A 97 3.78 1.20 -4.92
CA GLU A 97 3.58 2.23 -5.96
C GLU A 97 3.97 1.71 -7.37
N SER A 98 5.04 0.90 -7.46
CA SER A 98 5.45 0.27 -8.73
C SER A 98 4.36 -0.58 -9.36
N THR A 99 3.70 -1.40 -8.55
CA THR A 99 2.65 -2.30 -9.00
C THR A 99 1.43 -1.52 -9.46
N VAL A 100 1.06 -0.45 -8.73
CA VAL A 100 -0.03 0.45 -9.15
C VAL A 100 0.27 1.09 -10.51
N ALA A 101 1.50 1.59 -10.69
CA ALA A 101 1.88 2.28 -11.92
C ALA A 101 1.95 1.36 -13.14
N ALA A 102 2.56 0.17 -12.98
CA ALA A 102 2.92 -0.66 -14.12
C ALA A 102 2.00 -1.88 -14.33
N ARG A 103 1.36 -2.41 -13.29
CA ARG A 103 0.64 -3.70 -13.35
C ARG A 103 -0.86 -3.60 -13.16
N LEU A 104 -1.36 -2.64 -12.39
CA LEU A 104 -2.77 -2.56 -12.03
C LEU A 104 -3.70 -1.84 -13.02
N PRO A 105 -3.28 -0.97 -13.93
CA PRO A 105 -4.22 -0.23 -14.76
C PRO A 105 -5.23 -1.10 -15.52
N LEU A 106 -4.76 -2.16 -16.19
CA LEU A 106 -5.62 -3.07 -16.95
C LEU A 106 -6.49 -3.97 -16.05
N PRO A 107 -5.94 -4.66 -15.02
CA PRO A 107 -6.75 -5.42 -14.07
C PRO A 107 -7.84 -4.61 -13.39
N LEU A 108 -7.55 -3.37 -12.98
CA LEU A 108 -8.54 -2.49 -12.35
C LEU A 108 -9.66 -2.12 -13.31
N ALA A 109 -9.33 -1.82 -14.59
CA ALA A 109 -10.32 -1.51 -15.61
C ALA A 109 -11.25 -2.71 -15.86
N GLU A 110 -10.70 -3.93 -16.00
CA GLU A 110 -11.49 -5.15 -16.19
C GLU A 110 -12.36 -5.45 -14.97
N PHE A 111 -11.79 -5.36 -13.78
CA PHE A 111 -12.52 -5.60 -12.54
C PHE A 111 -13.70 -4.64 -12.38
N ASN A 112 -13.47 -3.34 -12.58
CA ASN A 112 -14.52 -2.32 -12.49
C ASN A 112 -15.63 -2.51 -13.54
N ALA A 113 -15.28 -2.89 -14.76
CA ALA A 113 -16.27 -3.17 -15.80
C ALA A 113 -17.17 -4.37 -15.46
N LYS A 114 -16.61 -5.38 -14.76
CA LYS A 114 -17.31 -6.61 -14.40
C LYS A 114 -18.10 -6.49 -13.10
N TRP A 115 -17.61 -5.69 -12.16
CA TRP A 115 -18.18 -5.54 -10.81
C TRP A 115 -18.36 -4.06 -10.45
N PRO A 116 -19.25 -3.33 -11.15
CA PRO A 116 -19.43 -1.88 -10.98
C PRO A 116 -19.96 -1.49 -9.59
N GLU A 117 -20.59 -2.42 -8.85
CA GLU A 117 -21.07 -2.21 -7.48
C GLU A 117 -19.95 -2.28 -6.43
N VAL A 118 -18.70 -2.61 -6.84
CA VAL A 118 -17.55 -2.61 -5.95
C VAL A 118 -16.77 -1.31 -6.11
N THR A 119 -16.70 -0.54 -5.05
CA THR A 119 -15.82 0.64 -4.98
C THR A 119 -14.43 0.19 -4.54
N ILE A 120 -13.41 0.42 -5.38
CA ILE A 120 -12.01 0.14 -5.03
C ILE A 120 -11.44 1.32 -4.25
N ASP A 121 -11.04 1.09 -3.02
CA ASP A 121 -10.25 2.02 -2.19
C ASP A 121 -8.78 1.60 -2.26
N LEU A 122 -8.02 2.26 -3.16
CA LEU A 122 -6.63 1.94 -3.44
C LEU A 122 -5.68 2.85 -2.68
N SER A 123 -4.79 2.27 -1.92
CA SER A 123 -3.75 2.97 -1.17
C SER A 123 -2.35 2.46 -1.50
N THR A 124 -1.34 3.33 -1.43
CA THR A 124 0.05 2.96 -1.66
C THR A 124 0.90 3.14 -0.41
N ALA A 125 1.75 2.15 -0.12
CA ALA A 125 2.69 2.22 0.99
C ALA A 125 3.88 1.25 0.77
N PRO A 126 4.96 1.36 1.57
CA PRO A 126 5.99 0.35 1.67
C PRO A 126 5.45 -1.01 2.13
N THR A 127 6.08 -2.10 1.68
CA THR A 127 5.66 -3.48 1.97
C THR A 127 5.32 -3.72 3.45
N ARG A 128 6.19 -3.29 4.37
CA ARG A 128 5.96 -3.47 5.81
C ARG A 128 4.67 -2.81 6.30
N GLN A 129 4.42 -1.58 5.85
CA GLN A 129 3.18 -0.87 6.23
C GLN A 129 1.93 -1.53 5.63
N LEU A 130 2.06 -2.11 4.42
CA LEU A 130 0.97 -2.87 3.79
C LEU A 130 0.65 -4.15 4.56
N VAL A 131 1.66 -4.88 5.00
CA VAL A 131 1.48 -6.08 5.84
C VAL A 131 0.83 -5.70 7.17
N ASP A 132 1.32 -4.64 7.85
CA ASP A 132 0.70 -4.13 9.08
C ASP A 132 -0.77 -3.72 8.85
N ALA A 133 -1.07 -3.05 7.74
CA ALA A 133 -2.43 -2.64 7.40
C ALA A 133 -3.34 -3.84 7.13
N LEU A 134 -2.81 -4.89 6.50
CA LEU A 134 -3.52 -6.13 6.23
C LEU A 134 -3.86 -6.87 7.53
N LEU A 135 -2.86 -7.07 8.40
CA LEU A 135 -3.02 -7.77 9.70
C LEU A 135 -3.92 -7.02 10.67
N THR A 136 -3.99 -5.70 10.54
CA THR A 136 -4.86 -4.85 11.36
C THR A 136 -6.22 -4.55 10.72
N HIS A 137 -6.64 -5.27 9.68
CA HIS A 137 -7.93 -5.13 8.99
C HIS A 137 -8.20 -3.73 8.41
N ARG A 138 -7.16 -2.94 8.15
CA ARG A 138 -7.28 -1.64 7.47
C ARG A 138 -7.43 -1.78 5.96
N ILE A 139 -6.84 -2.85 5.39
CA ILE A 139 -7.00 -3.25 3.99
C ILE A 139 -7.42 -4.71 3.89
N ASP A 140 -8.01 -5.08 2.76
CA ASP A 140 -8.57 -6.40 2.50
C ASP A 140 -7.54 -7.32 1.83
N CYS A 141 -6.73 -6.78 0.94
CA CYS A 141 -5.61 -7.47 0.31
C CYS A 141 -4.47 -6.48 -0.02
N ALA A 142 -3.28 -7.01 -0.26
CA ALA A 142 -2.11 -6.19 -0.59
C ALA A 142 -1.29 -6.79 -1.73
N LEU A 143 -0.74 -5.92 -2.59
CA LEU A 143 0.24 -6.30 -3.60
C LEU A 143 1.63 -5.88 -3.12
N ILE A 144 2.46 -6.86 -2.79
CA ILE A 144 3.75 -6.69 -2.12
C ILE A 144 4.83 -7.52 -2.80
N ALA A 145 6.08 -7.10 -2.67
CA ALA A 145 7.23 -7.92 -2.98
C ALA A 145 7.95 -8.30 -1.68
N LEU A 146 8.25 -9.58 -1.53
CA LEU A 146 8.94 -10.11 -0.36
C LEU A 146 10.33 -10.61 -0.77
N PRO A 147 11.40 -10.09 -0.17
CA PRO A 147 12.73 -10.60 -0.42
C PRO A 147 12.88 -12.00 0.21
N PRO A 148 13.80 -12.84 -0.29
CA PRO A 148 14.13 -14.10 0.36
C PRO A 148 14.49 -13.88 1.83
N GLY A 149 13.93 -14.69 2.73
CA GLY A 149 14.17 -14.55 4.18
C GLY A 149 13.39 -13.41 4.86
N ALA A 150 12.30 -12.96 4.28
CA ALA A 150 11.51 -11.79 4.68
C ALA A 150 10.70 -11.94 6.00
N ALA A 151 11.07 -12.82 6.90
CA ALA A 151 10.38 -13.03 8.19
C ALA A 151 10.14 -11.72 8.97
N TRP A 152 11.06 -10.76 8.87
CA TRP A 152 10.95 -9.46 9.54
C TRP A 152 9.87 -8.51 8.98
N PHE A 153 9.26 -8.85 7.83
CA PHE A 153 8.11 -8.13 7.27
C PHE A 153 6.76 -8.65 7.80
N GLY A 154 6.75 -9.70 8.65
CA GLY A 154 5.52 -10.38 9.04
C GLY A 154 4.96 -11.30 7.93
N ALA A 155 5.83 -11.71 6.99
CA ALA A 155 5.43 -12.52 5.84
C ALA A 155 4.82 -13.88 6.23
N ASP A 156 5.21 -14.41 7.38
CA ASP A 156 4.72 -15.71 7.89
C ASP A 156 3.26 -15.64 8.38
N GLU A 157 2.73 -14.43 8.59
CA GLU A 157 1.38 -14.19 9.08
C GLU A 157 0.37 -13.96 7.96
N VAL A 158 0.81 -13.87 6.70
CA VAL A 158 -0.04 -13.63 5.53
C VAL A 158 0.09 -14.75 4.50
N ALA A 159 -1.02 -15.06 3.84
CA ALA A 159 -1.01 -15.97 2.70
C ALA A 159 -0.61 -15.17 1.44
N THR A 160 0.37 -15.66 0.69
CA THR A 160 0.84 -14.99 -0.52
C THR A 160 0.61 -15.82 -1.77
N THR A 161 0.23 -15.17 -2.85
CA THR A 161 0.09 -15.78 -4.19
C THR A 161 0.95 -14.97 -5.15
N PRO A 162 2.01 -15.56 -5.76
CA PRO A 162 2.82 -14.91 -6.77
C PRO A 162 1.97 -14.51 -7.99
N LEU A 163 2.19 -13.30 -8.52
CA LEU A 163 1.45 -12.77 -9.66
C LEU A 163 2.35 -12.24 -10.77
N PHE A 164 3.37 -11.47 -10.44
CA PHE A 164 4.21 -10.79 -11.44
C PHE A 164 5.68 -10.97 -11.13
N ARG A 165 6.48 -11.18 -12.18
CA ARG A 165 7.94 -11.13 -12.11
C ARG A 165 8.41 -9.71 -12.41
N GLU A 166 9.26 -9.19 -11.55
CA GLU A 166 9.86 -7.87 -11.69
C GLU A 166 11.38 -7.99 -11.80
N GLU A 167 11.92 -7.58 -12.94
CA GLU A 167 13.35 -7.35 -13.09
C GLU A 167 13.69 -6.05 -12.39
N LEU A 168 14.48 -6.10 -11.31
CA LEU A 168 14.99 -4.91 -10.65
C LEU A 168 16.28 -4.44 -11.32
N VAL A 169 16.32 -3.15 -11.62
CA VAL A 169 17.47 -2.51 -12.27
C VAL A 169 18.00 -1.37 -11.43
N LEU A 170 19.32 -1.29 -11.32
CA LEU A 170 19.99 -0.07 -10.87
C LEU A 170 19.92 0.96 -11.98
N LEU A 171 19.40 2.13 -11.65
CA LEU A 171 19.38 3.30 -12.51
C LEU A 171 20.49 4.24 -12.09
N LEU A 172 21.44 4.46 -12.98
CA LEU A 172 22.59 5.35 -12.78
C LEU A 172 22.42 6.61 -13.61
N PRO A 173 23.04 7.74 -13.22
CA PRO A 173 22.94 8.99 -13.97
C PRO A 173 23.29 8.84 -15.45
N PRO A 174 22.78 9.73 -16.32
CA PRO A 174 23.19 9.79 -17.71
C PRO A 174 24.71 9.93 -17.86
N GLY A 175 25.29 9.10 -18.73
CA GLY A 175 26.76 9.09 -18.96
C GLY A 175 27.60 8.45 -17.85
N HIS A 176 26.97 7.88 -16.83
CA HIS A 176 27.69 7.06 -15.86
C HIS A 176 28.24 5.82 -16.56
N PRO A 177 29.53 5.42 -16.34
CA PRO A 177 30.05 4.19 -16.91
C PRO A 177 29.27 2.97 -16.39
N GLU A 178 29.32 1.88 -17.14
CA GLU A 178 28.84 0.59 -16.65
C GLU A 178 29.62 0.18 -15.41
N ILE A 179 28.97 -0.51 -14.49
CA ILE A 179 29.54 -0.93 -13.21
C ILE A 179 29.41 -2.44 -13.01
N GLU A 180 30.34 -3.02 -12.32
CA GLU A 180 30.26 -4.40 -11.85
C GLU A 180 30.02 -4.48 -10.34
N ARG A 181 30.53 -3.50 -9.59
CA ARG A 181 30.52 -3.50 -8.13
C ARG A 181 29.97 -2.18 -7.58
N ALA A 182 29.43 -2.25 -6.37
CA ALA A 182 28.81 -1.11 -5.68
C ALA A 182 29.77 0.08 -5.46
N GLU A 183 31.07 -0.18 -5.28
CA GLU A 183 32.07 0.87 -5.06
C GLU A 183 32.25 1.79 -6.26
N GLU A 184 31.88 1.33 -7.44
CA GLU A 184 32.01 2.08 -8.70
C GLU A 184 30.90 3.10 -8.90
N ILE A 185 29.83 3.02 -8.09
CA ILE A 185 28.69 3.96 -8.18
C ILE A 185 29.13 5.38 -7.78
N LYS A 186 28.79 6.31 -8.63
CA LYS A 186 28.85 7.77 -8.40
C LYS A 186 27.51 8.35 -8.86
N PRO A 187 26.76 9.09 -8.05
CA PRO A 187 26.96 9.57 -6.66
C PRO A 187 26.74 8.48 -5.59
N ARG A 188 27.08 8.82 -4.34
CA ARG A 188 26.93 7.93 -3.17
C ARG A 188 25.59 8.09 -2.44
N ALA A 189 24.61 8.69 -3.07
CA ALA A 189 23.28 8.84 -2.52
C ALA A 189 22.28 7.92 -3.26
N LEU A 190 21.50 7.17 -2.50
CA LEU A 190 20.39 6.34 -3.00
C LEU A 190 19.09 7.12 -2.87
N ALA A 191 18.42 7.38 -3.98
CA ALA A 191 17.03 7.82 -3.96
C ALA A 191 16.14 6.60 -3.73
N ALA A 192 15.38 6.60 -2.64
CA ALA A 192 14.58 5.45 -2.22
C ALA A 192 13.31 5.88 -1.50
N PHE A 193 12.32 5.01 -1.47
CA PHE A 193 11.14 5.16 -0.62
C PHE A 193 11.49 5.05 0.86
N ALA A 194 10.52 5.32 1.74
CA ALA A 194 10.67 5.22 3.18
C ALA A 194 11.13 3.82 3.64
N PRO A 195 11.70 3.69 4.84
CA PRO A 195 12.03 2.41 5.45
C PRO A 195 10.85 1.43 5.45
N GLY A 196 11.14 0.14 5.21
CA GLY A 196 10.10 -0.89 5.02
C GLY A 196 9.74 -1.13 3.55
N CYS A 197 10.32 -0.38 2.61
CA CYS A 197 10.26 -0.67 1.19
C CYS A 197 11.23 -1.81 0.84
N THR A 198 10.73 -2.85 0.20
CA THR A 198 11.52 -4.02 -0.22
C THR A 198 12.68 -3.64 -1.14
N TYR A 199 12.45 -2.78 -2.12
CA TYR A 199 13.50 -2.40 -3.07
C TYR A 199 14.58 -1.54 -2.43
N ARG A 200 14.22 -0.69 -1.46
CA ARG A 200 15.22 0.01 -0.64
C ARG A 200 16.09 -0.98 0.12
N PHE A 201 15.47 -1.95 0.81
CA PHE A 201 16.21 -2.98 1.54
C PHE A 201 17.17 -3.75 0.63
N LEU A 202 16.72 -4.20 -0.55
CA LEU A 202 17.56 -4.91 -1.52
C LEU A 202 18.71 -4.06 -2.07
N ALA A 203 18.49 -2.76 -2.28
CA ALA A 203 19.54 -1.85 -2.69
C ALA A 203 20.59 -1.65 -1.57
N GLU A 204 20.13 -1.52 -0.33
CA GLU A 204 21.00 -1.42 0.84
C GLU A 204 21.86 -2.69 1.01
N GLU A 205 21.25 -3.87 0.91
CA GLU A 205 21.96 -5.16 0.98
C GLU A 205 23.02 -5.26 -0.13
N TRP A 206 22.63 -4.98 -1.37
CA TRP A 206 23.55 -5.10 -2.50
C TRP A 206 24.76 -4.15 -2.36
N VAL A 207 24.56 -2.93 -1.86
CA VAL A 207 25.65 -1.97 -1.63
C VAL A 207 26.54 -2.40 -0.46
N THR A 208 26.01 -3.10 0.55
CA THR A 208 26.76 -3.53 1.73
C THR A 208 27.46 -4.87 1.54
N ASP A 209 26.91 -5.77 0.72
CA ASP A 209 27.46 -7.11 0.46
C ASP A 209 28.77 -7.07 -0.36
N GLY A 210 29.06 -5.95 -1.02
CA GLY A 210 30.33 -5.66 -1.69
C GLY A 210 31.54 -5.55 -0.75
N GLY A 211 31.39 -5.90 0.54
CA GLY A 211 32.51 -6.14 1.47
C GLY A 211 33.23 -4.90 1.97
N THR A 212 32.81 -3.72 1.60
CA THR A 212 33.35 -2.48 2.13
C THR A 212 32.31 -1.78 3.00
N ARG A 213 32.45 -1.84 4.31
CA ARG A 213 31.90 -0.86 5.27
C ARG A 213 32.37 0.58 4.96
N SER A 214 32.68 0.84 3.71
CA SER A 214 33.32 2.04 3.20
C SER A 214 32.26 2.99 2.64
N ALA A 215 32.18 4.12 3.27
CA ALA A 215 31.37 5.28 2.97
C ALA A 215 29.86 5.10 3.28
N ARG A 216 29.38 5.89 4.23
CA ARG A 216 27.97 5.99 4.58
C ARG A 216 27.16 6.24 3.33
N LEU A 217 26.37 5.24 2.91
CA LEU A 217 25.33 5.43 1.92
C LEU A 217 24.40 6.55 2.42
N GLN A 218 24.27 7.60 1.64
CA GLN A 218 23.32 8.67 1.93
C GLN A 218 21.96 8.30 1.34
N PHE A 219 20.89 8.66 2.01
CA PHE A 219 19.53 8.39 1.55
C PHE A 219 18.85 9.70 1.19
N GLN A 220 18.29 9.74 -0.02
CA GLN A 220 17.34 10.76 -0.43
C GLN A 220 15.96 10.11 -0.45
N GLU A 221 15.19 10.31 0.62
CA GLU A 221 13.86 9.75 0.70
C GLU A 221 12.92 10.47 -0.29
N VAL A 222 12.19 9.66 -1.08
CA VAL A 222 11.22 10.12 -2.08
C VAL A 222 9.89 9.42 -1.89
N ARG A 223 8.83 9.97 -2.49
CA ARG A 223 7.46 9.43 -2.41
C ARG A 223 6.88 9.04 -3.77
N SER A 224 7.67 9.11 -4.84
CA SER A 224 7.24 8.70 -6.17
C SER A 224 8.45 8.30 -7.03
N TYR A 225 8.22 7.42 -8.00
CA TYR A 225 9.24 7.07 -8.99
C TYR A 225 9.63 8.26 -9.87
N HIS A 226 8.74 9.20 -10.15
CA HIS A 226 9.07 10.42 -10.88
C HIS A 226 10.14 11.24 -10.17
N ALA A 227 10.00 11.45 -8.85
CA ALA A 227 11.02 12.14 -8.06
C ALA A 227 12.34 11.35 -8.03
N MET A 228 12.28 10.03 -7.89
CA MET A 228 13.44 9.13 -7.91
C MET A 228 14.22 9.28 -9.22
N ILE A 229 13.54 9.17 -10.35
CA ILE A 229 14.11 9.28 -11.69
C ILE A 229 14.67 10.68 -11.94
N ALA A 230 13.98 11.74 -11.50
CA ALA A 230 14.46 13.12 -11.63
C ALA A 230 15.78 13.36 -10.88
N LEU A 231 15.91 12.86 -9.64
CA LEU A 231 17.15 12.96 -8.86
C LEU A 231 18.30 12.17 -9.50
N THR A 232 18.00 10.99 -10.06
CA THR A 232 18.98 10.20 -10.79
C THR A 232 19.41 10.92 -12.08
N ALA A 233 18.46 11.50 -12.82
CA ALA A 233 18.74 12.28 -14.03
C ALA A 233 19.60 13.52 -13.75
N ALA A 234 19.41 14.15 -12.59
CA ALA A 234 20.21 15.28 -12.14
C ALA A 234 21.64 14.90 -11.69
N GLY A 235 21.97 13.61 -11.64
CA GLY A 235 23.29 13.13 -11.24
C GLY A 235 23.54 13.17 -9.72
N THR A 236 22.52 13.40 -8.91
CA THR A 236 22.66 13.52 -7.45
C THR A 236 22.52 12.19 -6.72
N CYS A 237 21.80 11.24 -7.32
CA CYS A 237 21.50 9.94 -6.74
C CYS A 237 21.63 8.82 -7.78
N PHE A 238 21.69 7.59 -7.31
CA PHE A 238 21.31 6.40 -8.06
C PHE A 238 20.03 5.81 -7.46
N SER A 239 19.41 4.85 -8.13
CA SER A 239 18.13 4.26 -7.68
C SER A 239 18.06 2.78 -8.00
N LEU A 240 17.21 2.04 -7.27
CA LEU A 240 16.79 0.69 -7.63
C LEU A 240 15.26 0.70 -7.87
N LEU A 241 14.85 0.25 -9.04
CA LEU A 241 13.43 0.22 -9.42
C LEU A 241 13.14 -0.94 -10.39
N PRO A 242 11.88 -1.37 -10.51
CA PRO A 242 11.49 -2.36 -11.51
C PRO A 242 11.64 -1.81 -12.93
N ARG A 243 12.07 -2.68 -13.85
CA ARG A 243 12.10 -2.42 -15.28
C ARG A 243 10.74 -1.96 -15.79
N SER A 244 9.67 -2.61 -15.33
CA SER A 244 8.30 -2.29 -15.72
C SER A 244 7.89 -0.83 -15.43
N VAL A 245 8.44 -0.21 -14.37
CA VAL A 245 8.26 1.21 -14.08
C VAL A 245 9.13 2.07 -14.99
N LEU A 246 10.37 1.66 -15.23
CA LEU A 246 11.29 2.40 -16.11
C LEU A 246 10.76 2.46 -17.55
N ASP A 247 10.12 1.41 -18.02
CA ASP A 247 9.55 1.32 -19.38
C ASP A 247 8.37 2.30 -19.60
N LEU A 248 7.81 2.86 -18.52
CA LEU A 248 6.82 3.94 -18.60
C LEU A 248 7.45 5.33 -18.83
N VAL A 249 8.78 5.43 -18.78
CA VAL A 249 9.50 6.70 -18.89
C VAL A 249 9.96 6.92 -20.33
N PRO A 250 9.53 7.99 -21.03
CA PRO A 250 9.83 8.20 -22.44
C PRO A 250 11.33 8.27 -22.78
N GLU A 251 12.16 8.71 -21.85
CA GLU A 251 13.60 8.92 -22.06
C GLU A 251 14.47 7.94 -21.25
N ALA A 252 13.96 6.74 -20.98
CA ALA A 252 14.69 5.74 -20.17
C ALA A 252 16.08 5.39 -20.74
N GLY A 253 16.26 5.44 -22.06
CA GLY A 253 17.51 5.10 -22.74
C GLY A 253 18.69 6.05 -22.49
N ARG A 254 18.47 7.20 -21.84
CA ARG A 254 19.55 8.12 -21.48
C ARG A 254 20.33 7.73 -20.22
N PHE A 255 19.78 6.84 -19.40
CA PHE A 255 20.39 6.35 -18.18
C PHE A 255 21.32 5.18 -18.44
N THR A 256 22.33 5.01 -17.58
CA THR A 256 23.04 3.74 -17.50
C THR A 256 22.24 2.78 -16.60
N ILE A 257 21.92 1.61 -17.11
CA ILE A 257 21.01 0.66 -16.48
C ILE A 257 21.75 -0.65 -16.25
N LYS A 258 21.81 -1.11 -14.99
CA LYS A 258 22.35 -2.43 -14.65
C LYS A 258 21.24 -3.33 -14.12
N PRO A 259 20.88 -4.43 -14.82
CA PRO A 259 20.04 -5.47 -14.24
C PRO A 259 20.68 -6.02 -12.98
N LEU A 260 19.89 -6.19 -11.92
CA LEU A 260 20.39 -6.63 -10.62
C LEU A 260 19.87 -8.02 -10.25
N MET A 261 18.55 -8.16 -10.20
CA MET A 261 17.88 -9.39 -9.80
C MET A 261 16.44 -9.42 -10.28
N THR A 262 15.81 -10.59 -10.17
CA THR A 262 14.36 -10.74 -10.37
C THR A 262 13.69 -11.04 -9.04
N ILE A 263 12.55 -10.41 -8.79
CA ILE A 263 11.73 -10.63 -7.59
C ILE A 263 10.27 -10.83 -8.00
N GLU A 264 9.50 -11.52 -7.16
CA GLU A 264 8.07 -11.70 -7.40
C GLU A 264 7.25 -10.66 -6.64
N THR A 265 6.26 -10.11 -7.32
CA THR A 265 5.16 -9.37 -6.68
C THR A 265 4.02 -10.34 -6.43
N CYS A 266 3.59 -10.42 -5.17
CA CYS A 266 2.58 -11.34 -4.68
C CYS A 266 1.32 -10.58 -4.27
N LEU A 267 0.15 -11.20 -4.43
CA LEU A 267 -1.06 -10.85 -3.70
C LEU A 267 -0.95 -11.45 -2.30
N ALA A 268 -0.99 -10.61 -1.28
CA ALA A 268 -1.01 -10.99 0.13
C ALA A 268 -2.41 -10.82 0.71
N GLU A 269 -2.85 -11.80 1.48
CA GLU A 269 -4.16 -11.86 2.10
C GLU A 269 -4.05 -12.43 3.51
N ARG A 270 -4.99 -12.09 4.40
CA ARG A 270 -5.09 -12.76 5.70
C ARG A 270 -5.48 -14.23 5.50
N PRO A 271 -4.90 -15.18 6.25
CA PRO A 271 -5.31 -16.57 6.19
C PRO A 271 -6.82 -16.71 6.45
N GLY A 272 -7.51 -17.44 5.59
CA GLY A 272 -8.96 -17.68 5.71
C GLY A 272 -9.86 -16.52 5.26
N PHE A 273 -9.31 -15.36 4.87
CA PHE A 273 -10.09 -14.23 4.36
C PHE A 273 -10.61 -14.51 2.94
N LYS A 274 -11.94 -14.54 2.76
CA LYS A 274 -12.56 -14.95 1.48
C LYS A 274 -13.85 -14.15 1.20
N THR A 275 -13.79 -12.82 1.19
CA THR A 275 -14.95 -12.03 0.74
C THR A 275 -15.16 -12.16 -0.77
N PRO A 276 -16.40 -12.08 -1.28
CA PRO A 276 -16.69 -12.20 -2.71
C PRO A 276 -15.87 -11.23 -3.57
N ALA A 277 -15.71 -9.98 -3.13
CA ALA A 277 -14.95 -8.97 -3.86
C ALA A 277 -13.46 -9.34 -3.97
N VAL A 278 -12.83 -9.79 -2.88
CA VAL A 278 -11.41 -10.22 -2.87
C VAL A 278 -11.20 -11.46 -3.75
N LEU A 279 -12.11 -12.43 -3.70
CA LEU A 279 -12.02 -13.63 -4.53
C LEU A 279 -12.08 -13.30 -6.03
N GLN A 280 -12.98 -12.41 -6.43
CA GLN A 280 -13.08 -11.98 -7.83
C GLN A 280 -11.90 -11.10 -8.25
N PHE A 281 -11.41 -10.24 -7.35
CA PHE A 281 -10.22 -9.42 -7.63
C PHE A 281 -8.97 -10.30 -7.81
N ARG A 282 -8.77 -11.30 -6.95
CA ARG A 282 -7.70 -12.31 -7.11
C ARG A 282 -7.80 -13.01 -8.47
N LYS A 283 -9.02 -13.42 -8.87
CA LYS A 283 -9.26 -14.08 -10.15
C LYS A 283 -8.91 -13.15 -11.33
N THR A 284 -9.28 -11.88 -11.24
CA THR A 284 -8.93 -10.89 -12.25
C THR A 284 -7.42 -10.70 -12.32
N LEU A 285 -6.73 -10.51 -11.18
CA LEU A 285 -5.27 -10.34 -11.14
C LEU A 285 -4.54 -11.55 -11.76
N ARG A 286 -5.00 -12.76 -11.45
CA ARG A 286 -4.44 -14.00 -12.04
C ARG A 286 -4.54 -14.05 -13.55
N ALA A 287 -5.58 -13.52 -14.15
CA ALA A 287 -5.73 -13.46 -15.61
C ALA A 287 -4.66 -12.58 -16.30
N PHE A 288 -4.04 -11.66 -15.55
CA PHE A 288 -2.95 -10.80 -16.00
C PHE A 288 -1.57 -11.21 -15.48
N SER A 289 -1.50 -12.33 -14.75
CA SER A 289 -0.24 -12.84 -14.19
C SER A 289 0.71 -13.31 -15.29
N ASP A 290 1.98 -12.99 -15.15
CA ASP A 290 3.07 -13.52 -15.97
C ASP A 290 3.77 -14.75 -15.34
N ILE A 291 3.25 -15.22 -14.21
CA ILE A 291 3.71 -16.43 -13.51
C ILE A 291 2.71 -17.56 -13.79
N ALA A 292 3.18 -18.66 -14.35
CA ALA A 292 2.35 -19.84 -14.56
C ALA A 292 1.84 -20.41 -13.23
N GLU A 293 0.59 -20.88 -13.21
CA GLU A 293 0.04 -21.54 -12.02
C GLU A 293 0.90 -22.75 -11.63
N SER A 294 1.35 -22.78 -10.39
CA SER A 294 1.91 -24.01 -9.81
C SER A 294 0.75 -25.00 -9.60
N PRO A 295 0.85 -26.26 -10.06
CA PRO A 295 -0.24 -27.24 -9.92
C PRO A 295 -0.61 -27.59 -8.47
N ASP A 296 0.18 -27.12 -7.49
CA ASP A 296 0.03 -27.43 -6.07
C ASP A 296 -0.57 -26.29 -5.23
N ALA A 297 -1.18 -25.25 -5.83
CA ALA A 297 -1.81 -24.17 -5.06
C ALA A 297 -3.13 -24.66 -4.45
N PRO A 298 -3.34 -24.60 -3.13
CA PRO A 298 -4.62 -24.97 -2.49
C PRO A 298 -5.75 -24.06 -2.97
N GLN A 299 -6.87 -24.67 -3.36
CA GLN A 299 -8.11 -24.04 -3.84
C GLN A 299 -8.85 -23.30 -2.71
#